data_4c4db73b6505ce690b0052b99c961ed3
#
_entry.id   4c4db73b6505ce690b0052b99c961ed3
#
_cell.length_a   1.000
_cell.length_b   1.000
_cell.length_c   1.000
_cell.angle_alpha   90.00
_cell.angle_beta   90.00
_cell.angle_gamma   90.00
#
_symmetry.space_group_name_H-M   'P 1'
#
loop_
_entity.id
_entity.type
_entity.pdbx_description
1 polymer ?
#
loop_
_entity_poly.entity_id
_entity_poly.type
_entity_poly.pdbx_seq_one_letter_code
_entity_poly.pdbx_strand_id
1 'polypeptide(L)'
;MKKLLKKGFTLLELLIVIVILGLLVSLVSVNFLPTLSNAYTEVARQDISRLQQALVMFKINEGSYPSSNQGLESLKNNPGNLKNPSKYPNGGYINKLPVDPWGNAYVYIYPGQYGEYDIVSLGAYGQPGGEGENADIGNWTN
;
A
#
# COMPACT_ATOMS: atom_id res chain seq x y z
N MET A 1 28.21 -62.08 -6.76
CA MET A 1 27.78 -60.62 -6.77
C MET A 1 26.28 -60.59 -7.06
N LYS A 2 25.51 -60.11 -6.05
CA LYS A 2 24.06 -59.88 -6.29
C LYS A 2 23.94 -58.57 -7.09
N LYS A 3 23.43 -58.64 -8.33
CA LYS A 3 23.01 -57.46 -9.11
C LYS A 3 21.81 -56.82 -8.41
N LEU A 4 21.99 -55.63 -7.81
CA LEU A 4 20.89 -54.81 -7.36
C LEU A 4 20.15 -54.32 -8.60
N LEU A 5 18.97 -54.89 -8.85
CA LEU A 5 18.03 -54.37 -9.87
C LEU A 5 17.61 -52.97 -9.43
N LYS A 6 18.07 -51.96 -10.15
CA LYS A 6 17.54 -50.59 -10.01
C LYS A 6 16.08 -50.59 -10.49
N LYS A 7 15.16 -50.44 -9.55
CA LYS A 7 13.76 -50.25 -9.86
C LYS A 7 13.60 -48.81 -10.43
N GLY A 8 13.21 -48.70 -11.67
CA GLY A 8 12.83 -47.43 -12.28
C GLY A 8 11.42 -47.05 -11.88
N PHE A 9 11.12 -45.75 -11.93
CA PHE A 9 9.73 -45.23 -11.78
C PHE A 9 8.87 -45.67 -12.93
N THR A 10 7.60 -46.00 -12.64
CA THR A 10 6.58 -46.23 -13.67
C THR A 10 5.94 -44.92 -14.11
N LEU A 11 5.41 -44.87 -15.36
CA LEU A 11 4.67 -43.71 -15.84
C LEU A 11 3.44 -43.41 -14.98
N LEU A 12 2.78 -44.43 -14.47
CA LEU A 12 1.63 -44.29 -13.58
C LEU A 12 2.01 -43.63 -12.27
N GLU A 13 3.15 -44.02 -11.69
CA GLU A 13 3.68 -43.46 -10.44
C GLU A 13 4.03 -41.95 -10.55
N LEU A 14 4.62 -41.55 -11.68
CA LEU A 14 4.87 -40.18 -12.03
C LEU A 14 3.59 -39.38 -12.23
N LEU A 15 2.60 -39.96 -12.91
CA LEU A 15 1.29 -39.33 -13.15
C LEU A 15 0.58 -39.03 -11.80
N ILE A 16 0.57 -39.97 -10.87
CA ILE A 16 -0.03 -39.80 -9.55
C ILE A 16 0.65 -38.66 -8.79
N VAL A 17 1.96 -38.58 -8.83
CA VAL A 17 2.71 -37.50 -8.17
C VAL A 17 2.34 -36.14 -8.74
N ILE A 18 2.25 -36.00 -10.06
CA ILE A 18 1.86 -34.73 -10.71
C ILE A 18 0.44 -34.33 -10.32
N VAL A 19 -0.51 -35.27 -10.29
CA VAL A 19 -1.89 -35.01 -9.89
C VAL A 19 -1.97 -34.54 -8.43
N ILE A 20 -1.27 -35.21 -7.51
CA ILE A 20 -1.24 -34.83 -6.09
C ILE A 20 -0.62 -33.44 -5.91
N LEU A 21 0.49 -33.14 -6.58
CA LEU A 21 1.13 -31.82 -6.54
C LEU A 21 0.20 -30.72 -7.07
N GLY A 22 -0.52 -31.00 -8.17
CA GLY A 22 -1.50 -30.08 -8.73
C GLY A 22 -2.65 -29.77 -7.77
N LEU A 23 -3.16 -30.76 -7.06
CA LEU A 23 -4.21 -30.59 -6.04
C LEU A 23 -3.70 -29.77 -4.86
N LEU A 24 -2.49 -30.02 -4.38
CA LEU A 24 -1.90 -29.28 -3.26
C LEU A 24 -1.68 -27.80 -3.62
N VAL A 25 -1.17 -27.51 -4.81
CA VAL A 25 -1.00 -26.14 -5.31
C VAL A 25 -2.34 -25.42 -5.39
N SER A 26 -3.38 -26.08 -5.86
CA SER A 26 -4.72 -25.50 -5.93
C SER A 26 -5.28 -25.09 -4.58
N LEU A 27 -5.08 -25.91 -3.54
CA LEU A 27 -5.55 -25.61 -2.18
C LEU A 27 -4.80 -24.41 -1.54
N VAL A 28 -3.52 -24.26 -1.81
CA VAL A 28 -2.72 -23.15 -1.29
C VAL A 28 -3.14 -21.83 -1.94
N SER A 29 -3.38 -21.82 -3.23
CA SER A 29 -3.71 -20.59 -3.97
C SER A 29 -5.01 -19.94 -3.49
N VAL A 30 -6.01 -20.71 -3.10
CA VAL A 30 -7.33 -20.21 -2.68
C VAL A 30 -7.27 -19.46 -1.34
N ASN A 31 -6.36 -19.83 -0.45
CA ASN A 31 -6.24 -19.22 0.87
C ASN A 31 -5.25 -18.06 0.92
N PHE A 32 -4.37 -17.93 -0.06
CA PHE A 32 -3.30 -16.93 -0.05
C PHE A 32 -3.76 -15.55 -0.54
N LEU A 33 -4.64 -15.49 -1.52
CA LEU A 33 -5.12 -14.23 -2.12
C LEU A 33 -5.83 -13.29 -1.13
N PRO A 34 -6.79 -13.76 -0.30
CA PRO A 34 -7.43 -12.89 0.69
C PRO A 34 -6.47 -12.35 1.75
N THR A 35 -5.48 -13.15 2.13
CA THR A 35 -4.45 -12.74 3.11
C THR A 35 -3.56 -11.63 2.56
N LEU A 36 -3.19 -11.71 1.29
CA LEU A 36 -2.39 -10.69 0.62
C LEU A 36 -3.15 -9.37 0.48
N SER A 37 -4.42 -9.43 0.11
CA SER A 37 -5.30 -8.26 0.03
C SER A 37 -5.43 -7.53 1.36
N ASN A 38 -5.62 -8.26 2.46
CA ASN A 38 -5.67 -7.69 3.80
C ASN A 38 -4.33 -7.05 4.20
N ALA A 39 -3.21 -7.67 3.84
CA ALA A 39 -1.89 -7.13 4.09
C ALA A 39 -1.66 -5.80 3.34
N TYR A 40 -2.09 -5.69 2.10
CA TYR A 40 -2.01 -4.46 1.32
C TYR A 40 -2.86 -3.34 1.91
N THR A 41 -4.08 -3.66 2.32
CA THR A 41 -4.95 -2.70 3.01
C THR A 41 -4.29 -2.16 4.28
N GLU A 42 -3.67 -3.03 5.07
CA GLU A 42 -2.99 -2.63 6.30
C GLU A 42 -1.76 -1.75 6.04
N VAL A 43 -0.97 -2.06 5.01
CA VAL A 43 0.15 -1.21 4.58
C VAL A 43 -0.34 0.17 4.17
N ALA A 44 -1.41 0.25 3.38
CA ALA A 44 -1.99 1.52 2.97
C ALA A 44 -2.48 2.36 4.18
N ARG A 45 -3.10 1.73 5.17
CA ARG A 45 -3.52 2.40 6.42
C ARG A 45 -2.33 2.94 7.20
N GLN A 46 -1.25 2.20 7.30
CA GLN A 46 -0.02 2.63 7.98
C GLN A 46 0.63 3.81 7.26
N ASP A 47 0.68 3.79 5.94
CA ASP A 47 1.21 4.90 5.15
C ASP A 47 0.36 6.17 5.33
N ILE A 48 -0.96 6.05 5.29
CA ILE A 48 -1.89 7.16 5.55
C ILE A 48 -1.65 7.72 6.95
N SER A 49 -1.48 6.88 7.96
CA SER A 49 -1.17 7.31 9.32
C SER A 49 0.14 8.10 9.41
N ARG A 50 1.18 7.67 8.72
CA ARG A 50 2.47 8.39 8.65
C ARG A 50 2.32 9.74 7.96
N LEU A 51 1.56 9.80 6.86
CA LEU A 51 1.26 11.04 6.16
C LEU A 51 0.46 12.01 7.04
N GLN A 52 -0.50 11.52 7.81
CA GLN A 52 -1.26 12.33 8.77
C GLN A 52 -0.35 12.94 9.84
N GLN A 53 0.59 12.19 10.40
CA GLN A 53 1.54 12.70 11.37
C GLN A 53 2.42 13.82 10.77
N ALA A 54 2.90 13.63 9.55
CA ALA A 54 3.68 14.65 8.84
C ALA A 54 2.85 15.92 8.55
N LEU A 55 1.58 15.77 8.18
CA LEU A 55 0.66 16.90 7.97
C LEU A 55 0.39 17.67 9.25
N VAL A 56 0.23 17.00 10.38
CA VAL A 56 0.09 17.67 11.69
C VAL A 56 1.33 18.48 12.03
N MET A 57 2.52 17.93 11.82
CA MET A 57 3.78 18.68 12.04
C MET A 57 3.91 19.88 11.11
N PHE A 58 3.51 19.73 9.86
CA PHE A 58 3.46 20.84 8.91
C PHE A 58 2.51 21.94 9.41
N LYS A 59 1.30 21.59 9.83
CA LYS A 59 0.31 22.53 10.38
C LYS A 59 0.84 23.26 11.63
N ILE A 60 1.54 22.55 12.53
CA ILE A 60 2.13 23.15 13.73
C ILE A 60 3.14 24.25 13.35
N ASN A 61 3.97 24.01 12.35
CA ASN A 61 5.00 24.95 11.92
C ASN A 61 4.45 26.09 11.06
N GLU A 62 3.50 25.79 10.17
CA GLU A 62 2.98 26.74 9.17
C GLU A 62 1.65 27.39 9.55
N GLY A 63 0.94 26.85 10.55
CA GLY A 63 -0.37 27.33 10.99
C GLY A 63 -1.55 26.79 10.18
N SER A 64 -1.32 26.10 9.08
CA SER A 64 -2.33 25.46 8.24
C SER A 64 -1.80 24.21 7.56
N TYR A 65 -2.69 23.36 7.11
CA TYR A 65 -2.31 22.24 6.24
C TYR A 65 -1.85 22.75 4.87
N PRO A 66 -1.06 21.95 4.12
CA PRO A 66 -0.74 22.29 2.74
C PRO A 66 -2.00 22.46 1.90
N SER A 67 -1.99 23.40 0.98
CA SER A 67 -3.07 23.51 -0.01
C SER A 67 -3.08 22.27 -0.94
N SER A 68 -4.21 21.99 -1.59
CA SER A 68 -4.27 20.91 -2.59
C SER A 68 -3.24 21.06 -3.71
N ASN A 69 -2.91 22.31 -4.08
CA ASN A 69 -1.87 22.59 -5.08
C ASN A 69 -0.45 22.28 -4.58
N GLN A 70 -0.17 22.52 -3.29
CA GLN A 70 1.09 22.14 -2.67
C GLN A 70 1.20 20.61 -2.53
N GLY A 71 0.07 19.96 -2.24
CA GLY A 71 -0.03 18.51 -2.14
C GLY A 71 0.87 17.89 -1.08
N LEU A 72 0.93 16.57 -1.09
CA LEU A 72 1.82 15.80 -0.20
C LEU A 72 3.30 16.00 -0.50
N GLU A 73 3.64 16.48 -1.69
CA GLU A 73 5.02 16.79 -2.07
C GLU A 73 5.63 17.85 -1.14
N SER A 74 4.82 18.77 -0.61
CA SER A 74 5.24 19.77 0.38
C SER A 74 5.73 19.19 1.71
N LEU A 75 5.43 17.93 1.99
CA LEU A 75 5.96 17.23 3.18
C LEU A 75 7.40 16.78 2.99
N LYS A 76 7.82 16.58 1.74
CA LYS A 76 9.16 16.14 1.39
C LYS A 76 10.06 17.30 0.96
N ASN A 77 9.52 18.17 0.13
CA ASN A 77 10.23 19.31 -0.45
C ASN A 77 9.55 20.63 -0.04
N ASN A 78 10.35 21.64 0.32
CA ASN A 78 9.83 22.95 0.63
C ASN A 78 9.13 23.55 -0.62
N PRO A 79 7.84 23.89 -0.54
CA PRO A 79 7.10 24.42 -1.69
C PRO A 79 7.48 25.86 -2.07
N GLY A 80 8.34 26.52 -1.29
CA GLY A 80 8.86 27.87 -1.60
C GLY A 80 7.93 29.04 -1.23
N ASN A 81 6.72 28.78 -0.81
CA ASN A 81 5.70 29.79 -0.46
C ASN A 81 5.13 29.62 0.95
N LEU A 82 5.97 29.18 1.87
CA LEU A 82 5.60 28.96 3.26
C LEU A 82 5.51 30.29 4.04
N LYS A 83 4.64 30.33 5.05
CA LYS A 83 4.55 31.46 5.99
C LYS A 83 5.76 31.54 6.91
N ASN A 84 6.28 30.38 7.32
CA ASN A 84 7.40 30.25 8.23
C ASN A 84 8.52 29.37 7.62
N PRO A 85 9.20 29.82 6.56
CA PRO A 85 10.20 28.99 5.86
C PRO A 85 11.34 28.49 6.76
N SER A 86 11.69 29.25 7.80
CA SER A 86 12.75 28.89 8.76
C SER A 86 12.39 27.70 9.65
N LYS A 87 11.10 27.39 9.79
CA LYS A 87 10.61 26.25 10.58
C LYS A 87 10.52 24.97 9.76
N TYR A 88 10.68 25.06 8.43
CA TYR A 88 10.67 23.89 7.58
C TYR A 88 11.92 23.05 7.84
N PRO A 89 11.78 21.74 8.19
CA PRO A 89 12.91 20.90 8.51
C PRO A 89 13.84 20.67 7.31
N ASN A 90 15.13 20.60 7.57
CA ASN A 90 16.09 20.14 6.58
C ASN A 90 15.76 18.68 6.21
N GLY A 91 15.48 18.42 4.93
CA GLY A 91 15.07 17.11 4.46
C GLY A 91 13.56 16.83 4.52
N GLY A 92 12.75 17.84 4.92
CA GLY A 92 11.28 17.73 4.98
C GLY A 92 10.77 17.01 6.22
N TYR A 93 9.45 16.82 6.26
CA TYR A 93 8.75 16.10 7.32
C TYR A 93 8.78 14.59 7.13
N ILE A 94 9.02 14.16 5.90
CA ILE A 94 9.18 12.75 5.52
C ILE A 94 10.35 12.61 4.53
N ASN A 95 11.07 11.51 4.63
CA ASN A 95 12.22 11.25 3.75
C ASN A 95 11.79 10.87 2.33
N LYS A 96 10.70 10.13 2.22
CA LYS A 96 10.16 9.65 0.95
C LYS A 96 8.64 9.61 1.02
N LEU A 97 7.98 10.13 -0.02
CA LEU A 97 6.55 9.94 -0.20
C LEU A 97 6.25 8.48 -0.50
N PRO A 98 5.39 7.82 0.30
CA PRO A 98 4.99 6.47 -0.01
C PRO A 98 4.12 6.43 -1.27
N VAL A 99 4.18 5.33 -1.98
CA VAL A 99 3.16 4.91 -2.93
C VAL A 99 2.37 3.77 -2.30
N ASP A 100 1.12 3.62 -2.68
CA ASP A 100 0.31 2.54 -2.15
C ASP A 100 0.82 1.16 -2.62
N PRO A 101 0.40 0.05 -2.01
CA PRO A 101 0.87 -1.28 -2.37
C PRO A 101 0.57 -1.71 -3.81
N TRP A 102 -0.35 -1.02 -4.48
CA TRP A 102 -0.69 -1.25 -5.89
C TRP A 102 0.11 -0.35 -6.85
N GLY A 103 1.01 0.50 -6.32
CA GLY A 103 1.91 1.35 -7.10
C GLY A 103 1.35 2.71 -7.47
N ASN A 104 0.22 3.13 -6.87
CA ASN A 104 -0.39 4.43 -7.12
C ASN A 104 -0.01 5.44 -6.03
N ALA A 105 0.03 6.73 -6.40
CA ALA A 105 0.20 7.80 -5.43
C ALA A 105 -1.06 7.95 -4.57
N TYR A 106 -0.88 8.31 -3.28
CA TYR A 106 -1.99 8.72 -2.43
C TYR A 106 -2.56 10.06 -2.92
N VAL A 107 -3.87 10.16 -2.93
CA VAL A 107 -4.59 11.40 -3.28
C VAL A 107 -4.77 12.23 -2.01
N TYR A 108 -4.49 13.52 -2.09
CA TYR A 108 -4.66 14.49 -1.00
C TYR A 108 -5.60 15.60 -1.42
N ILE A 109 -6.55 15.91 -0.56
CA ILE A 109 -7.56 16.96 -0.79
C ILE A 109 -7.64 17.84 0.46
N TYR A 110 -7.49 19.14 0.26
CA TYR A 110 -7.67 20.15 1.30
C TYR A 110 -8.41 21.38 0.74
N PRO A 111 -9.50 21.83 1.35
CA PRO A 111 -10.23 21.21 2.48
C PRO A 111 -10.77 19.82 2.13
N GLY A 112 -10.87 18.94 3.13
CA GLY A 112 -11.38 17.59 2.95
C GLY A 112 -12.91 17.55 2.77
N GLN A 113 -13.39 16.46 2.23
CA GLN A 113 -14.83 16.15 2.13
C GLN A 113 -15.32 15.44 3.39
N TYR A 114 -14.47 14.60 3.99
CA TYR A 114 -14.81 13.78 5.17
C TYR A 114 -14.20 14.31 6.46
N GLY A 115 -13.23 15.18 6.39
CA GLY A 115 -12.57 15.79 7.53
C GLY A 115 -11.89 17.12 7.17
N GLU A 116 -10.95 17.58 8.00
CA GLU A 116 -10.17 18.78 7.71
C GLU A 116 -9.41 18.65 6.40
N TYR A 117 -8.91 17.46 6.13
CA TYR A 117 -8.27 17.04 4.87
C TYR A 117 -8.57 15.56 4.64
N ASP A 118 -8.46 15.12 3.40
CA ASP A 118 -8.61 13.73 3.03
C ASP A 118 -7.33 13.21 2.41
N ILE A 119 -6.92 12.01 2.81
CA ILE A 119 -5.88 11.21 2.16
C ILE A 119 -6.50 9.88 1.79
N VAL A 120 -6.35 9.46 0.55
CA VAL A 120 -6.97 8.22 0.06
C VAL A 120 -6.05 7.47 -0.88
N SER A 121 -6.01 6.14 -0.70
CA SER A 121 -5.57 5.19 -1.73
C SER A 121 -6.79 4.73 -2.51
N LEU A 122 -6.71 4.74 -3.81
CA LEU A 122 -7.78 4.29 -4.70
C LEU A 122 -7.75 2.76 -4.95
N GLY A 123 -7.02 2.03 -4.12
CA GLY A 123 -6.92 0.58 -4.19
C GLY A 123 -6.29 0.06 -5.48
N ALA A 124 -6.51 -1.22 -5.75
CA ALA A 124 -5.97 -1.87 -6.96
C ALA A 124 -6.55 -1.30 -8.26
N TYR A 125 -7.75 -0.75 -8.20
CA TYR A 125 -8.42 -0.18 -9.38
C TYR A 125 -7.83 1.17 -9.80
N GLY A 126 -7.28 1.94 -8.86
CA GLY A 126 -6.69 3.25 -9.14
C GLY A 126 -7.71 4.34 -9.55
N GLN A 127 -9.00 4.11 -9.31
CA GLN A 127 -10.10 5.04 -9.56
C GLN A 127 -11.04 5.07 -8.36
N PRO A 128 -11.77 6.19 -8.14
CA PRO A 128 -12.70 6.30 -7.01
C PRO A 128 -13.77 5.20 -7.03
N GLY A 129 -14.08 4.70 -5.84
CA GLY A 129 -15.08 3.64 -5.64
C GLY A 129 -14.48 2.25 -5.73
N GLY A 130 -15.33 1.24 -5.84
CA GLY A 130 -14.94 -0.17 -5.90
C GLY A 130 -15.20 -0.92 -4.60
N GLU A 131 -14.96 -2.21 -4.62
CA GLU A 131 -15.15 -3.13 -3.50
C GLU A 131 -13.94 -4.06 -3.35
N GLY A 132 -13.75 -4.61 -2.16
CA GLY A 132 -12.65 -5.51 -1.87
C GLY A 132 -11.28 -4.84 -2.08
N GLU A 133 -10.43 -5.39 -2.91
CA GLU A 133 -9.11 -4.84 -3.25
C GLU A 133 -9.18 -3.51 -4.03
N ASN A 134 -10.31 -3.25 -4.66
CA ASN A 134 -10.56 -2.03 -5.41
C ASN A 134 -11.18 -0.91 -4.56
N ALA A 135 -11.51 -1.19 -3.29
CA ALA A 135 -12.12 -0.21 -2.40
C ALA A 135 -11.16 0.92 -2.06
N ASP A 136 -11.71 2.12 -1.97
CA ASP A 136 -10.97 3.29 -1.49
C ASP A 136 -10.61 3.12 -0.01
N ILE A 137 -9.36 3.44 0.33
CA ILE A 137 -8.86 3.43 1.71
C ILE A 137 -8.45 4.85 2.06
N GLY A 138 -9.26 5.51 2.87
CA GLY A 138 -9.04 6.89 3.29
C GLY A 138 -8.75 7.01 4.78
N ASN A 139 -8.30 8.20 5.19
CA ASN A 139 -8.08 8.51 6.61
C ASN A 139 -9.39 8.56 7.43
N TRP A 140 -10.54 8.48 6.79
CA TRP A 140 -11.87 8.37 7.41
C TRP A 140 -12.42 6.93 7.43
N THR A 141 -11.76 5.98 6.76
CA THR A 141 -12.18 4.57 6.76
C THR A 141 -11.53 3.81 7.91
N ASN A 142 -12.30 2.98 8.60
CA ASN A 142 -11.83 2.13 9.69
C ASN A 142 -11.46 0.72 9.19
#